data_ceb51798b3e5e0cb9bc6b4d775df6236
#
_entry.id   ceb51798b3e5e0cb9bc6b4d775df6236
#
_cell.length_a   1.000
_cell.length_b   1.000
_cell.length_c   1.000
_cell.angle_alpha   90.00
_cell.angle_beta   90.00
_cell.angle_gamma   90.00
#
_symmetry.space_group_name_H-M   'P 1'
#
loop_
_entity.id
_entity.type
_entity.pdbx_description
1 polymer ?
#
loop_
_entity_poly.entity_id
_entity_poly.type
_entity_poly.pdbx_seq_one_letter_code
_entity_poly.pdbx_strand_id
1 'polypeptide(L)'
;MEFCVLALGDVTSEDGTRHLARTLRPFQKVHGVDFTVVNGENVSGVGLTPDQAEDLFAAGADVITLGNHTWGKMQIADYLEDSPYILRPANFSPRTPGRGVGVYDCGRFRIRVISLIGRCDLSWGSDNPFTTADRLLAEPDAPTFTVVDFHAQATSEKLAMAYYLDGRVSALWGTHTHVPTADERVFPKGTGYLTDLGMTGAVESVLGIQPQQSVEMFLGGLPGRFRPASGPCKAQGALFTLDSATGLCTAVERVDIR
;
A
#
# COMPACT_ATOMS: atom_id res chain seq x y z
N MET A 1 -4.25 17.85 17.38
CA MET A 1 -2.80 17.54 17.17
C MET A 1 -2.68 16.84 15.83
N GLU A 2 -1.65 17.18 15.09
CA GLU A 2 -1.39 16.54 13.80
C GLU A 2 -0.73 15.17 14.01
N PHE A 3 -1.03 14.24 13.11
CA PHE A 3 -0.45 12.90 13.00
C PHE A 3 -0.15 12.65 11.54
N CYS A 4 1.11 12.41 11.21
CA CYS A 4 1.58 12.29 9.84
C CYS A 4 1.74 10.83 9.44
N VAL A 5 0.95 10.39 8.46
CA VAL A 5 1.04 9.03 7.87
C VAL A 5 1.73 9.11 6.52
N LEU A 6 2.80 8.34 6.35
CA LEU A 6 3.44 8.09 5.07
C LEU A 6 2.91 6.78 4.48
N ALA A 7 2.37 6.84 3.27
CA ALA A 7 2.01 5.66 2.48
C ALA A 7 2.95 5.55 1.27
N LEU A 8 3.60 4.41 1.08
CA LEU A 8 4.49 4.13 -0.05
C LEU A 8 3.91 3.07 -0.98
N GLY A 9 4.00 3.34 -2.27
CA GLY A 9 3.53 2.44 -3.32
C GLY A 9 4.38 1.19 -3.46
N ASP A 10 3.91 0.29 -4.29
CA ASP A 10 4.38 -1.09 -4.50
C ASP A 10 5.90 -1.18 -4.59
N VAL A 11 6.54 -1.84 -3.62
CA VAL A 11 7.98 -2.08 -3.64
C VAL A 11 8.29 -3.16 -4.66
N THR A 12 9.00 -2.78 -5.71
CA THR A 12 9.39 -3.67 -6.80
C THR A 12 10.87 -4.03 -6.67
N SER A 13 11.16 -5.30 -6.45
CA SER A 13 12.52 -5.84 -6.34
C SER A 13 13.30 -5.48 -5.05
N GLU A 14 14.37 -6.23 -4.82
CA GLU A 14 15.33 -5.98 -3.73
C GLU A 14 16.05 -4.63 -3.86
N ASP A 15 16.20 -4.09 -5.08
CA ASP A 15 16.78 -2.76 -5.27
C ASP A 15 15.89 -1.67 -4.66
N GLY A 16 14.56 -1.82 -4.78
CA GLY A 16 13.59 -0.95 -4.10
C GLY A 16 13.72 -1.03 -2.58
N THR A 17 13.82 -2.23 -2.02
CA THR A 17 14.03 -2.44 -0.58
C THR A 17 15.36 -1.82 -0.10
N ARG A 18 16.46 -2.03 -0.85
CA ARG A 18 17.75 -1.40 -0.54
C ARG A 18 17.70 0.13 -0.63
N HIS A 19 16.90 0.68 -1.52
CA HIS A 19 16.69 2.12 -1.60
C HIS A 19 15.98 2.63 -0.33
N LEU A 20 14.90 1.99 0.10
CA LEU A 20 14.21 2.33 1.35
C LEU A 20 15.12 2.23 2.57
N ALA A 21 15.92 1.18 2.69
CA ALA A 21 16.85 1.00 3.80
C ALA A 21 17.83 2.19 3.98
N ARG A 22 18.12 2.93 2.89
CA ARG A 22 19.01 4.10 2.92
C ARG A 22 18.28 5.42 3.11
N THR A 23 17.05 5.54 2.62
CA THR A 23 16.39 6.84 2.45
C THR A 23 15.18 7.03 3.36
N LEU A 24 14.50 5.96 3.79
CA LEU A 24 13.22 6.07 4.46
C LEU A 24 13.33 6.71 5.85
N ARG A 25 14.22 6.23 6.72
CA ARG A 25 14.37 6.80 8.08
C ARG A 25 14.83 8.27 8.08
N PRO A 26 15.79 8.70 7.24
CA PRO A 26 16.09 10.12 7.08
C PRO A 26 14.88 10.95 6.64
N PHE A 27 14.11 10.43 5.67
CA PHE A 27 12.90 11.09 5.19
C PHE A 27 11.85 11.23 6.30
N GLN A 28 11.54 10.14 7.02
CA GLN A 28 10.62 10.14 8.16
C GLN A 28 10.99 11.20 9.19
N LYS A 29 12.27 11.29 9.53
CA LYS A 29 12.77 12.27 10.51
C LYS A 29 12.61 13.72 10.03
N VAL A 30 12.90 14.00 8.76
CA VAL A 30 12.81 15.36 8.20
C VAL A 30 11.35 15.82 8.10
N HIS A 31 10.43 14.93 7.76
CA HIS A 31 9.03 15.26 7.54
C HIS A 31 8.14 14.99 8.77
N GLY A 32 8.72 14.56 9.91
CA GLY A 32 7.95 14.31 11.13
C GLY A 32 6.91 13.21 10.96
N VAL A 33 7.25 12.13 10.22
CA VAL A 33 6.34 11.01 9.98
C VAL A 33 6.16 10.20 11.27
N ASP A 34 4.92 9.99 11.67
CA ASP A 34 4.54 9.24 12.86
C ASP A 34 4.26 7.76 12.58
N PHE A 35 3.82 7.45 11.34
CA PHE A 35 3.45 6.07 10.95
C PHE A 35 3.65 5.85 9.45
N THR A 36 4.18 4.68 9.08
CA THR A 36 4.52 4.36 7.68
C THR A 36 3.90 3.05 7.25
N VAL A 37 3.10 3.09 6.17
CA VAL A 37 2.54 1.93 5.49
C VAL A 37 3.23 1.74 4.14
N VAL A 38 3.68 0.52 3.86
CA VAL A 38 4.39 0.19 2.61
C VAL A 38 3.68 -0.97 1.92
N ASN A 39 3.36 -0.86 0.64
CA ASN A 39 2.91 -2.02 -0.12
C ASN A 39 4.12 -2.86 -0.56
N GLY A 40 4.21 -4.10 -0.03
CA GLY A 40 5.37 -4.99 -0.20
C GLY A 40 5.15 -6.14 -1.18
N GLU A 41 4.03 -6.23 -1.88
CA GLU A 41 3.66 -7.44 -2.62
C GLU A 41 4.57 -7.81 -3.79
N ASN A 42 5.40 -6.87 -4.28
CA ASN A 42 6.22 -7.04 -5.48
C ASN A 42 7.73 -7.12 -5.23
N VAL A 43 8.18 -7.25 -3.97
CA VAL A 43 9.61 -7.29 -3.63
C VAL A 43 10.33 -8.46 -4.31
N SER A 44 9.69 -9.62 -4.45
CA SER A 44 10.22 -10.77 -5.22
C SER A 44 9.87 -10.70 -6.72
N GLY A 45 9.43 -9.55 -7.21
CA GLY A 45 8.78 -9.41 -8.52
C GLY A 45 7.32 -9.86 -8.49
N VAL A 46 7.04 -11.00 -7.88
CA VAL A 46 5.70 -11.53 -7.56
C VAL A 46 5.75 -12.13 -6.16
N GLY A 47 5.08 -11.49 -5.22
CA GLY A 47 5.03 -11.90 -3.82
C GLY A 47 6.17 -11.35 -2.96
N LEU A 48 6.08 -11.66 -1.68
CA LEU A 48 6.99 -11.25 -0.60
C LEU A 48 7.44 -12.49 0.17
N THR A 49 8.70 -12.55 0.59
CA THR A 49 9.21 -13.58 1.50
C THR A 49 9.28 -13.04 2.94
N PRO A 50 9.33 -13.92 3.98
CA PRO A 50 9.52 -13.47 5.36
C PRO A 50 10.76 -12.60 5.55
N ASP A 51 11.92 -13.00 5.01
CA ASP A 51 13.16 -12.23 5.13
C ASP A 51 13.03 -10.84 4.50
N GLN A 52 12.37 -10.74 3.34
CA GLN A 52 12.12 -9.46 2.67
C GLN A 52 11.14 -8.57 3.46
N ALA A 53 10.20 -9.17 4.18
CA ALA A 53 9.31 -8.42 5.07
C ALA A 53 10.11 -7.82 6.25
N GLU A 54 11.00 -8.61 6.86
CA GLU A 54 11.89 -8.13 7.91
C GLU A 54 12.81 -7.00 7.42
N ASP A 55 13.31 -7.07 6.17
CA ASP A 55 14.09 -6.00 5.56
C ASP A 55 13.29 -4.70 5.43
N LEU A 56 12.00 -4.77 5.07
CA LEU A 56 11.12 -3.59 4.99
C LEU A 56 10.84 -3.00 6.37
N PHE A 57 10.61 -3.82 7.40
CA PHE A 57 10.49 -3.35 8.78
C PHE A 57 11.78 -2.72 9.29
N ALA A 58 12.92 -3.33 9.01
CA ALA A 58 14.22 -2.77 9.35
C ALA A 58 14.48 -1.43 8.65
N ALA A 59 13.99 -1.25 7.41
CA ALA A 59 14.05 0.01 6.69
C ALA A 59 13.21 1.11 7.32
N GLY A 60 12.14 0.78 8.06
CA GLY A 60 11.30 1.74 8.76
C GLY A 60 9.80 1.66 8.44
N ALA A 61 9.33 0.60 7.79
CA ALA A 61 7.90 0.33 7.67
C ALA A 61 7.32 -0.05 9.05
N ASP A 62 6.14 0.49 9.39
CA ASP A 62 5.39 0.07 10.57
C ASP A 62 4.38 -1.04 10.21
N VAL A 63 3.82 -0.97 9.00
CA VAL A 63 2.89 -1.97 8.46
C VAL A 63 3.18 -2.20 6.98
N ILE A 64 3.11 -3.47 6.57
CA ILE A 64 3.19 -3.88 5.18
C ILE A 64 1.80 -4.31 4.72
N THR A 65 1.34 -3.76 3.59
CA THR A 65 0.13 -4.20 2.89
C THR A 65 0.51 -5.05 1.67
N LEU A 66 -0.40 -5.92 1.27
CA LEU A 66 -0.27 -6.79 0.11
C LEU A 66 -1.49 -6.64 -0.82
N GLY A 67 -1.43 -7.26 -2.00
CA GLY A 67 -2.48 -7.21 -3.01
C GLY A 67 -2.68 -8.55 -3.73
N ASN A 68 -2.81 -8.53 -5.05
CA ASN A 68 -3.07 -9.73 -5.85
C ASN A 68 -1.90 -10.72 -5.88
N HIS A 69 -0.70 -10.30 -5.55
CA HIS A 69 0.47 -11.19 -5.49
C HIS A 69 0.75 -11.73 -4.07
N THR A 70 -0.16 -11.57 -3.12
CA THR A 70 -0.02 -12.08 -1.74
C THR A 70 0.54 -13.51 -1.69
N TRP A 71 0.04 -14.39 -2.56
CA TRP A 71 0.41 -15.81 -2.58
C TRP A 71 1.51 -16.14 -3.60
N GLY A 72 2.18 -15.13 -4.16
CA GLY A 72 3.26 -15.33 -5.13
C GLY A 72 4.49 -16.05 -4.56
N LYS A 73 4.65 -16.02 -3.23
CA LYS A 73 5.62 -16.80 -2.46
C LYS A 73 4.90 -17.51 -1.32
N MET A 74 4.67 -18.81 -1.47
CA MET A 74 3.88 -19.58 -0.48
C MET A 74 4.47 -19.59 0.93
N GLN A 75 5.78 -19.41 1.06
CA GLN A 75 6.46 -19.32 2.36
C GLN A 75 6.01 -18.13 3.23
N ILE A 76 5.33 -17.14 2.64
CA ILE A 76 4.75 -16.04 3.40
C ILE A 76 3.54 -16.46 4.25
N ALA A 77 2.89 -17.59 3.90
CA ALA A 77 1.62 -17.99 4.50
C ALA A 77 1.72 -18.17 6.04
N ASP A 78 2.71 -18.92 6.50
CA ASP A 78 2.91 -19.14 7.95
C ASP A 78 3.30 -17.82 8.65
N TYR A 79 4.13 -17.01 7.99
CA TYR A 79 4.54 -15.71 8.53
C TYR A 79 3.36 -14.72 8.63
N LEU A 80 2.39 -14.78 7.73
CA LEU A 80 1.18 -13.96 7.79
C LEU A 80 0.28 -14.31 8.99
N GLU A 81 0.26 -15.58 9.42
CA GLU A 81 -0.49 -15.99 10.61
C GLU A 81 0.12 -15.39 11.89
N ASP A 82 1.42 -15.41 11.99
CA ASP A 82 2.16 -15.00 13.19
C ASP A 82 2.36 -13.48 13.28
N SER A 83 2.53 -12.80 12.13
CA SER A 83 2.81 -11.36 12.11
C SER A 83 1.55 -10.51 12.07
N PRO A 84 1.30 -9.65 13.07
CA PRO A 84 0.19 -8.70 13.04
C PRO A 84 0.47 -7.47 12.14
N TYR A 85 1.69 -7.31 11.65
CA TYR A 85 2.15 -6.11 10.93
C TYR A 85 2.18 -6.27 9.41
N ILE A 86 1.79 -7.45 8.91
CA ILE A 86 1.57 -7.67 7.47
C ILE A 86 0.10 -7.94 7.22
N LEU A 87 -0.50 -7.19 6.30
CA LEU A 87 -1.91 -7.27 5.99
C LEU A 87 -2.12 -7.73 4.54
N ARG A 88 -2.75 -8.89 4.38
CA ARG A 88 -3.31 -9.30 3.09
C ARG A 88 -4.65 -8.58 2.83
N PRO A 89 -5.19 -8.59 1.61
CA PRO A 89 -6.54 -8.04 1.40
C PRO A 89 -7.60 -8.67 2.32
N ALA A 90 -8.35 -7.82 3.02
CA ALA A 90 -9.36 -8.23 4.00
C ALA A 90 -10.58 -8.90 3.36
N ASN A 91 -10.81 -8.64 2.08
CA ASN A 91 -11.88 -9.24 1.29
C ASN A 91 -11.45 -10.55 0.58
N PHE A 92 -10.29 -11.12 0.91
CA PHE A 92 -10.01 -12.53 0.64
C PHE A 92 -10.82 -13.44 1.55
N SER A 93 -10.95 -14.71 1.17
CA SER A 93 -11.63 -15.71 1.99
C SER A 93 -11.08 -15.71 3.42
N PRO A 94 -11.92 -15.75 4.46
CA PRO A 94 -11.47 -15.87 5.86
C PRO A 94 -10.73 -17.17 6.16
N ARG A 95 -10.73 -18.13 5.22
CA ARG A 95 -9.96 -19.38 5.32
C ARG A 95 -8.50 -19.24 4.88
N THR A 96 -8.11 -18.09 4.32
CA THR A 96 -6.71 -17.84 3.95
C THR A 96 -5.91 -17.34 5.15
N PRO A 97 -4.61 -17.71 5.26
CA PRO A 97 -3.75 -17.29 6.35
C PRO A 97 -3.67 -15.78 6.54
N GLY A 98 -3.41 -15.35 7.77
CA GLY A 98 -3.20 -13.95 8.13
C GLY A 98 -4.48 -13.10 8.17
N ARG A 99 -4.30 -11.82 8.32
CA ARG A 99 -5.36 -10.83 8.53
C ARG A 99 -5.31 -9.72 7.48
N GLY A 100 -6.44 -9.03 7.29
CA GLY A 100 -6.52 -7.90 6.35
C GLY A 100 -6.77 -6.56 7.03
N VAL A 101 -6.82 -6.56 8.36
CA VAL A 101 -6.97 -5.37 9.19
C VAL A 101 -6.11 -5.51 10.44
N GLY A 102 -5.49 -4.41 10.86
CA GLY A 102 -4.76 -4.31 12.13
C GLY A 102 -5.05 -2.98 12.81
N VAL A 103 -4.98 -2.95 14.14
CA VAL A 103 -5.05 -1.73 14.95
C VAL A 103 -3.75 -1.63 15.74
N TYR A 104 -3.06 -0.51 15.57
CA TYR A 104 -1.72 -0.29 16.11
C TYR A 104 -1.73 0.86 17.11
N ASP A 105 -1.01 0.67 18.20
CA ASP A 105 -0.83 1.68 19.24
C ASP A 105 0.38 2.55 18.87
N CYS A 106 0.13 3.86 18.70
CA CYS A 106 1.14 4.88 18.44
C CYS A 106 1.32 5.79 19.69
N GLY A 107 1.13 5.26 20.87
CA GLY A 107 1.26 5.94 22.16
C GLY A 107 0.03 6.76 22.53
N ARG A 108 -0.15 7.94 21.94
CA ARG A 108 -1.33 8.80 22.23
C ARG A 108 -2.54 8.47 21.37
N PHE A 109 -2.32 7.80 20.26
CA PHE A 109 -3.32 7.52 19.23
C PHE A 109 -3.27 6.05 18.84
N ARG A 110 -4.40 5.54 18.34
CA ARG A 110 -4.46 4.25 17.68
C ARG A 110 -4.85 4.45 16.23
N ILE A 111 -4.19 3.70 15.35
CA ILE A 111 -4.47 3.72 13.92
C ILE A 111 -4.91 2.33 13.46
N ARG A 112 -6.04 2.27 12.73
CA ARG A 112 -6.48 1.09 12.00
C ARG A 112 -5.97 1.16 10.58
N VAL A 113 -5.32 0.12 10.11
CA VAL A 113 -4.94 -0.06 8.72
C VAL A 113 -5.79 -1.17 8.13
N ILE A 114 -6.43 -0.92 7.00
CA ILE A 114 -7.24 -1.89 6.25
C ILE A 114 -6.60 -2.07 4.88
N SER A 115 -6.28 -3.32 4.49
CA SER A 115 -5.91 -3.67 3.12
C SER A 115 -7.14 -4.23 2.41
N LEU A 116 -7.45 -3.73 1.23
CA LEU A 116 -8.54 -4.20 0.37
C LEU A 116 -8.04 -4.44 -1.04
N ILE A 117 -8.69 -5.37 -1.77
CA ILE A 117 -8.44 -5.58 -3.19
C ILE A 117 -9.70 -5.31 -4.01
N GLY A 118 -9.52 -4.63 -5.16
CA GLY A 118 -10.56 -4.40 -6.14
C GLY A 118 -10.99 -5.68 -6.86
N ARG A 119 -12.06 -5.58 -7.63
CA ARG A 119 -12.63 -6.70 -8.40
C ARG A 119 -12.62 -6.46 -9.91
N CYS A 120 -12.49 -5.20 -10.34
CA CYS A 120 -12.37 -4.88 -11.75
C CYS A 120 -11.01 -5.33 -12.28
N ASP A 121 -11.01 -6.22 -13.27
CA ASP A 121 -9.83 -6.77 -13.93
C ASP A 121 -8.82 -7.48 -13.01
N LEU A 122 -9.26 -7.84 -11.79
CA LEU A 122 -8.49 -8.65 -10.83
C LEU A 122 -9.28 -9.92 -10.50
N SER A 123 -8.78 -11.08 -10.94
CA SER A 123 -9.51 -12.36 -10.96
C SER A 123 -9.26 -13.23 -9.71
N TRP A 124 -9.35 -12.68 -8.51
CA TRP A 124 -9.01 -13.42 -7.28
C TRP A 124 -10.21 -14.00 -6.51
N GLY A 125 -11.42 -13.96 -7.03
CA GLY A 125 -12.58 -14.47 -6.31
C GLY A 125 -12.79 -13.82 -4.94
N SER A 126 -12.40 -12.55 -4.81
CA SER A 126 -12.54 -11.77 -3.58
C SER A 126 -13.99 -11.37 -3.31
N ASP A 127 -14.35 -11.22 -2.04
CA ASP A 127 -15.62 -10.62 -1.63
C ASP A 127 -15.69 -9.15 -2.07
N ASN A 128 -16.91 -8.57 -2.03
CA ASN A 128 -17.10 -7.17 -2.39
C ASN A 128 -16.35 -6.25 -1.40
N PRO A 129 -15.39 -5.42 -1.87
CA PRO A 129 -14.58 -4.58 -1.00
C PRO A 129 -15.40 -3.50 -0.27
N PHE A 130 -16.50 -3.00 -0.86
CA PHE A 130 -17.36 -2.00 -0.24
C PHE A 130 -18.09 -2.56 0.98
N THR A 131 -18.72 -3.73 0.84
CA THR A 131 -19.39 -4.39 1.97
C THR A 131 -18.44 -4.93 3.01
N THR A 132 -17.21 -5.30 2.60
CA THR A 132 -16.14 -5.66 3.53
C THR A 132 -15.71 -4.45 4.35
N ALA A 133 -15.53 -3.29 3.72
CA ALA A 133 -15.24 -2.04 4.43
C ALA A 133 -16.33 -1.70 5.45
N ASP A 134 -17.62 -1.82 5.08
CA ASP A 134 -18.73 -1.58 6.00
C ASP A 134 -18.65 -2.46 7.24
N ARG A 135 -18.41 -3.76 7.05
CA ARG A 135 -18.31 -4.72 8.15
C ARG A 135 -17.15 -4.38 9.09
N LEU A 136 -15.99 -4.03 8.55
CA LEU A 136 -14.80 -3.68 9.34
C LEU A 136 -14.95 -2.35 10.08
N LEU A 137 -15.64 -1.39 9.48
CA LEU A 137 -15.90 -0.09 10.11
C LEU A 137 -17.02 -0.14 11.16
N ALA A 138 -17.87 -1.15 11.12
CA ALA A 138 -18.93 -1.36 12.11
C ALA A 138 -18.42 -2.01 13.42
N GLU A 139 -17.16 -2.45 13.47
CA GLU A 139 -16.57 -3.01 14.69
C GLU A 139 -16.52 -1.96 15.81
N PRO A 140 -16.91 -2.35 17.06
CA PRO A 140 -17.13 -1.38 18.14
C PRO A 140 -15.86 -0.69 18.64
N ASP A 141 -14.68 -1.24 18.36
CA ASP A 141 -13.41 -0.64 18.75
C ASP A 141 -12.96 0.39 17.69
N ALA A 142 -13.42 1.63 17.85
CA ALA A 142 -13.06 2.71 16.95
C ALA A 142 -11.70 3.33 17.35
N PRO A 143 -10.64 3.19 16.55
CA PRO A 143 -9.37 3.88 16.77
C PRO A 143 -9.49 5.36 16.40
N THR A 144 -8.47 6.15 16.78
CA THR A 144 -8.41 7.58 16.44
C THR A 144 -8.39 7.81 14.93
N PHE A 145 -7.64 6.98 14.22
CA PHE A 145 -7.49 7.06 12.76
C PHE A 145 -7.80 5.73 12.09
N THR A 146 -8.35 5.80 10.90
CA THR A 146 -8.52 4.64 10.01
C THR A 146 -7.99 4.97 8.63
N VAL A 147 -7.08 4.17 8.11
CA VAL A 147 -6.51 4.32 6.77
C VAL A 147 -6.72 3.05 5.94
N VAL A 148 -6.88 3.23 4.62
CA VAL A 148 -7.21 2.13 3.70
C VAL A 148 -6.22 2.12 2.54
N ASP A 149 -5.50 1.00 2.35
CA ASP A 149 -4.82 0.67 1.11
C ASP A 149 -5.78 -0.11 0.21
N PHE A 150 -6.19 0.49 -0.90
CA PHE A 150 -7.08 -0.14 -1.87
C PHE A 150 -6.32 -0.55 -3.13
N HIS A 151 -5.87 -1.79 -3.13
CA HIS A 151 -5.11 -2.40 -4.21
C HIS A 151 -6.04 -2.76 -5.37
N ALA A 152 -6.13 -1.93 -6.40
CA ALA A 152 -7.10 -2.09 -7.48
C ALA A 152 -6.57 -1.61 -8.83
N GLN A 153 -7.01 -2.27 -9.91
CA GLN A 153 -6.65 -1.92 -11.29
C GLN A 153 -7.42 -0.68 -11.75
N ALA A 154 -8.74 -0.66 -11.58
CA ALA A 154 -9.59 0.36 -12.16
C ALA A 154 -9.61 1.65 -11.34
N THR A 155 -9.24 2.77 -11.95
CA THR A 155 -9.32 4.09 -11.31
C THR A 155 -10.73 4.48 -10.91
N SER A 156 -11.75 4.04 -11.67
CA SER A 156 -13.15 4.25 -11.34
C SER A 156 -13.57 3.52 -10.06
N GLU A 157 -13.08 2.30 -9.83
CA GLU A 157 -13.35 1.55 -8.61
C GLU A 157 -12.68 2.21 -7.40
N LYS A 158 -11.42 2.69 -7.54
CA LYS A 158 -10.70 3.45 -6.52
C LYS A 158 -11.44 4.72 -6.13
N LEU A 159 -11.84 5.51 -7.13
CA LEU A 159 -12.54 6.76 -6.89
C LEU A 159 -13.94 6.54 -6.29
N ALA A 160 -14.66 5.51 -6.74
CA ALA A 160 -15.96 5.14 -6.15
C ALA A 160 -15.82 4.75 -4.67
N MET A 161 -14.76 3.99 -4.31
CA MET A 161 -14.47 3.64 -2.92
C MET A 161 -14.16 4.90 -2.09
N ALA A 162 -13.45 5.87 -2.64
CA ALA A 162 -13.16 7.12 -1.96
C ALA A 162 -14.42 7.92 -1.64
N TYR A 163 -15.32 8.08 -2.60
CA TYR A 163 -16.62 8.73 -2.34
C TYR A 163 -17.47 7.97 -1.34
N TYR A 164 -17.43 6.63 -1.40
CA TYR A 164 -18.20 5.77 -0.49
C TYR A 164 -17.72 5.87 0.96
N LEU A 165 -16.40 6.04 1.16
CA LEU A 165 -15.78 6.11 2.48
C LEU A 165 -15.53 7.55 2.95
N ASP A 166 -15.89 8.57 2.17
CA ASP A 166 -15.66 9.98 2.53
C ASP A 166 -16.32 10.35 3.86
N GLY A 167 -15.51 10.80 4.81
CA GLY A 167 -15.89 11.12 6.19
C GLY A 167 -16.02 9.91 7.12
N ARG A 168 -15.73 8.68 6.64
CA ARG A 168 -15.79 7.44 7.42
C ARG A 168 -14.39 6.89 7.73
N VAL A 169 -13.38 7.33 6.99
CA VAL A 169 -11.97 6.98 7.18
C VAL A 169 -11.11 8.23 7.09
N SER A 170 -9.93 8.19 7.72
CA SER A 170 -9.01 9.32 7.72
C SER A 170 -8.34 9.50 6.36
N ALA A 171 -7.90 8.41 5.73
CA ALA A 171 -7.28 8.42 4.41
C ALA A 171 -7.54 7.13 3.65
N LEU A 172 -7.56 7.25 2.31
CA LEU A 172 -7.60 6.14 1.37
C LEU A 172 -6.66 6.42 0.22
N TRP A 173 -5.86 5.44 -0.14
CA TRP A 173 -4.98 5.49 -1.31
C TRP A 173 -5.09 4.23 -2.13
N GLY A 174 -4.78 4.35 -3.43
CA GLY A 174 -4.68 3.22 -4.32
C GLY A 174 -3.25 2.76 -4.53
N THR A 175 -3.11 1.47 -4.81
CA THR A 175 -1.88 0.78 -5.22
C THR A 175 -2.15 -0.10 -6.43
N HIS A 176 -1.19 -0.85 -6.95
CA HIS A 176 -1.24 -1.81 -8.04
C HIS A 176 -0.72 -1.31 -9.40
N THR A 177 -1.05 -0.10 -9.84
CA THR A 177 -0.71 0.30 -11.21
C THR A 177 0.76 0.72 -11.37
N HIS A 178 1.47 0.96 -10.27
CA HIS A 178 2.87 1.40 -10.21
C HIS A 178 3.11 2.79 -10.83
N VAL A 179 2.08 3.49 -11.26
CA VAL A 179 2.17 4.84 -11.85
C VAL A 179 1.45 5.82 -10.95
N PRO A 180 2.15 6.80 -10.36
CA PRO A 180 1.54 7.74 -9.44
C PRO A 180 0.58 8.67 -10.20
N THR A 181 -0.60 8.89 -9.63
CA THR A 181 -1.55 9.87 -10.14
C THR A 181 -1.31 11.26 -9.55
N ALA A 182 -1.96 12.27 -10.10
CA ALA A 182 -1.78 13.68 -9.70
C ALA A 182 -3.11 14.28 -9.21
N ASP A 183 -3.86 13.47 -8.45
CA ASP A 183 -5.20 13.81 -7.98
C ASP A 183 -5.31 13.82 -6.45
N GLU A 184 -4.17 14.01 -5.77
CA GLU A 184 -4.10 14.14 -4.32
C GLU A 184 -5.05 15.24 -3.81
N ARG A 185 -5.85 14.90 -2.83
CA ARG A 185 -6.81 15.86 -2.24
C ARG A 185 -7.39 15.39 -0.92
N VAL A 186 -8.00 16.31 -0.21
CA VAL A 186 -8.93 16.01 0.88
C VAL A 186 -10.36 16.09 0.31
N PHE A 187 -11.14 15.05 0.50
CA PHE A 187 -12.54 15.00 0.10
C PHE A 187 -13.43 15.91 0.96
N PRO A 188 -14.64 16.28 0.51
CA PRO A 188 -15.49 17.26 1.20
C PRO A 188 -15.84 16.93 2.65
N LYS A 189 -15.88 15.64 3.04
CA LYS A 189 -16.14 15.20 4.41
C LYS A 189 -14.86 14.87 5.19
N GLY A 190 -13.67 15.15 4.62
CA GLY A 190 -12.39 15.10 5.31
C GLY A 190 -11.57 13.83 5.11
N THR A 191 -11.89 12.95 4.18
CA THR A 191 -11.01 11.82 3.84
C THR A 191 -9.89 12.26 2.90
N GLY A 192 -8.62 12.03 3.28
CA GLY A 192 -7.48 12.20 2.39
C GLY A 192 -7.45 11.13 1.29
N TYR A 193 -7.11 11.50 0.06
CA TYR A 193 -7.17 10.60 -1.08
C TYR A 193 -6.05 10.80 -2.12
N LEU A 194 -5.59 9.68 -2.68
CA LEU A 194 -4.80 9.62 -3.91
C LEU A 194 -5.16 8.34 -4.69
N THR A 195 -5.42 8.45 -5.99
CA THR A 195 -5.85 7.30 -6.82
C THR A 195 -4.78 6.21 -6.92
N ASP A 196 -3.50 6.56 -7.06
CA ASP A 196 -2.40 5.59 -7.01
C ASP A 196 -1.11 6.24 -6.50
N LEU A 197 -0.45 5.55 -5.57
CA LEU A 197 0.80 6.00 -4.95
C LEU A 197 2.01 5.92 -5.89
N GLY A 198 1.94 5.09 -6.93
CA GLY A 198 3.09 4.73 -7.75
C GLY A 198 3.85 3.52 -7.20
N MET A 199 5.17 3.49 -7.36
CA MET A 199 6.01 2.37 -6.94
C MET A 199 7.30 2.81 -6.26
N THR A 200 7.90 1.87 -5.55
CA THR A 200 9.28 1.96 -5.04
C THR A 200 10.17 1.00 -5.83
N GLY A 201 11.11 1.53 -6.61
CA GLY A 201 11.97 0.71 -7.46
C GLY A 201 12.76 1.50 -8.49
N ALA A 202 13.33 0.80 -9.47
CA ALA A 202 14.18 1.39 -10.50
C ALA A 202 13.46 2.46 -11.32
N VAL A 203 14.09 3.63 -11.48
CA VAL A 203 13.56 4.77 -12.25
C VAL A 203 13.40 4.39 -13.71
N GLU A 204 14.46 3.82 -14.30
CA GLU A 204 14.48 3.39 -15.70
C GLU A 204 13.89 1.98 -15.84
N SER A 205 12.56 1.88 -15.78
CA SER A 205 11.84 0.61 -15.85
C SER A 205 10.45 0.76 -16.45
N VAL A 206 9.87 -0.35 -16.88
CA VAL A 206 8.43 -0.44 -17.14
C VAL A 206 7.81 -1.14 -15.93
N LEU A 207 7.23 -0.35 -15.02
CA LEU A 207 6.59 -0.84 -13.78
C LEU A 207 7.53 -1.72 -12.91
N GLY A 208 8.83 -1.41 -12.89
CA GLY A 208 9.85 -2.19 -12.17
C GLY A 208 10.53 -3.27 -13.00
N ILE A 209 10.11 -3.51 -14.25
CA ILE A 209 10.62 -4.54 -15.17
C ILE A 209 11.57 -3.92 -16.18
N GLN A 210 12.53 -4.70 -16.68
CA GLN A 210 13.45 -4.27 -17.75
C GLN A 210 12.68 -3.81 -18.98
N PRO A 211 12.91 -2.56 -19.49
CA PRO A 211 12.12 -1.98 -20.58
C PRO A 211 12.10 -2.82 -21.85
N GLN A 212 13.26 -3.39 -22.24
CA GLN A 212 13.37 -4.20 -23.45
C GLN A 212 12.46 -5.44 -23.40
N GLN A 213 12.36 -6.07 -22.24
CA GLN A 213 11.51 -7.26 -22.09
C GLN A 213 10.02 -6.91 -22.23
N SER A 214 9.61 -5.78 -21.67
CA SER A 214 8.23 -5.30 -21.80
C SER A 214 7.91 -4.89 -23.24
N VAL A 215 8.83 -4.21 -23.91
CA VAL A 215 8.67 -3.82 -25.33
C VAL A 215 8.54 -5.06 -26.21
N GLU A 216 9.41 -6.06 -26.06
CA GLU A 216 9.34 -7.31 -26.83
C GLU A 216 8.00 -8.05 -26.63
N MET A 217 7.50 -8.08 -25.41
CA MET A 217 6.20 -8.68 -25.10
C MET A 217 5.07 -7.97 -25.86
N PHE A 218 5.04 -6.63 -25.85
CA PHE A 218 4.00 -5.87 -26.54
C PHE A 218 4.15 -5.86 -28.07
N LEU A 219 5.35 -6.13 -28.58
CA LEU A 219 5.56 -6.38 -30.02
C LEU A 219 5.08 -7.76 -30.48
N GLY A 220 4.56 -8.58 -29.57
CA GLY A 220 4.04 -9.91 -29.89
C GLY A 220 5.07 -11.04 -29.68
N GLY A 221 6.15 -10.77 -28.93
CA GLY A 221 7.11 -11.78 -28.52
C GLY A 221 6.50 -12.82 -27.58
N LEU A 222 7.21 -13.95 -27.42
CA LEU A 222 6.77 -14.99 -26.49
C LEU A 222 6.86 -14.49 -25.04
N PRO A 223 5.86 -14.81 -24.19
CA PRO A 223 5.92 -14.46 -22.78
C PRO A 223 7.09 -15.18 -22.12
N GLY A 224 7.84 -14.46 -21.31
CA GLY A 224 8.96 -14.97 -20.53
C GLY A 224 8.86 -14.52 -19.07
N ARG A 225 9.68 -15.11 -18.21
CA ARG A 225 9.79 -14.65 -16.82
C ARG A 225 10.32 -13.22 -16.79
N PHE A 226 9.56 -12.31 -16.22
CA PHE A 226 9.97 -10.93 -16.04
C PHE A 226 11.21 -10.81 -15.15
N ARG A 227 12.11 -9.90 -15.54
CA ARG A 227 13.33 -9.57 -14.81
C ARG A 227 13.21 -8.16 -14.26
N PRO A 228 13.49 -7.95 -12.97
CA PRO A 228 13.53 -6.61 -12.41
C PRO A 228 14.51 -5.73 -13.18
N ALA A 229 14.16 -4.46 -13.34
CA ALA A 229 15.11 -3.45 -13.75
C ALA A 229 16.06 -3.11 -12.61
N SER A 230 17.26 -2.64 -12.92
CA SER A 230 18.28 -2.24 -11.95
C SER A 230 18.73 -0.80 -12.22
N GLY A 231 19.39 -0.18 -11.24
CA GLY A 231 19.92 1.18 -11.35
C GLY A 231 19.41 2.12 -10.25
N PRO A 232 19.47 3.44 -10.47
CA PRO A 232 18.92 4.41 -9.53
C PRO A 232 17.45 4.12 -9.26
N CYS A 233 17.07 4.12 -7.97
CA CYS A 233 15.71 3.88 -7.53
C CYS A 233 15.05 5.16 -7.01
N LYS A 234 13.73 5.11 -6.94
CA LYS A 234 12.85 6.09 -6.30
C LYS A 234 11.87 5.38 -5.39
N ALA A 235 11.33 6.09 -4.39
CA ALA A 235 10.16 5.64 -3.65
C ALA A 235 9.06 6.69 -3.79
N GLN A 236 7.93 6.29 -4.37
CA GLN A 236 6.78 7.14 -4.60
C GLN A 236 5.68 6.84 -3.60
N GLY A 237 4.93 7.87 -3.19
CA GLY A 237 3.89 7.74 -2.21
C GLY A 237 3.22 9.06 -1.89
N ALA A 238 2.60 9.13 -0.71
CA ALA A 238 1.99 10.34 -0.20
C ALA A 238 2.10 10.47 1.33
N LEU A 239 2.20 11.71 1.81
CA LEU A 239 2.02 12.11 3.20
C LEU A 239 0.56 12.51 3.40
N PHE A 240 -0.06 11.99 4.45
CA PHE A 240 -1.39 12.35 4.90
C PHE A 240 -1.30 12.98 6.29
N THR A 241 -1.64 14.25 6.41
CA THR A 241 -1.71 14.95 7.71
C THR A 241 -3.10 14.77 8.28
N LEU A 242 -3.19 14.10 9.44
CA LEU A 242 -4.45 13.77 10.11
C LEU A 242 -4.60 14.62 11.38
N ASP A 243 -5.83 15.11 11.63
CA ASP A 243 -6.14 15.82 12.88
C ASP A 243 -6.76 14.88 13.92
N SER A 244 -6.11 14.75 15.06
CA SER A 244 -6.56 13.88 16.15
C SER A 244 -7.88 14.32 16.82
N ALA A 245 -8.30 15.56 16.64
CA ALA A 245 -9.57 16.05 17.20
C ALA A 245 -10.77 15.56 16.40
N THR A 246 -10.59 15.38 15.09
CA THR A 246 -11.66 14.95 14.18
C THR A 246 -11.49 13.52 13.66
N GLY A 247 -10.26 12.99 13.72
CA GLY A 247 -9.91 11.72 13.08
C GLY A 247 -9.79 11.81 11.55
N LEU A 248 -9.86 13.01 10.97
CA LEU A 248 -9.92 13.24 9.53
C LEU A 248 -8.61 13.84 9.00
N CYS A 249 -8.44 13.79 7.67
CA CYS A 249 -7.29 14.33 6.96
C CYS A 249 -7.45 15.86 6.76
N THR A 250 -6.35 16.60 6.89
CA THR A 250 -6.29 18.03 6.63
C THR A 250 -5.43 18.39 5.43
N ALA A 251 -4.46 17.52 5.06
CA ALA A 251 -3.62 17.72 3.89
C ALA A 251 -3.15 16.40 3.31
N VAL A 252 -2.96 16.38 1.99
CA VAL A 252 -2.33 15.26 1.25
C VAL A 252 -1.24 15.83 0.36
N GLU A 253 -0.03 15.26 0.44
CA GLU A 253 1.12 15.68 -0.35
C GLU A 253 1.77 14.45 -0.98
N ARG A 254 1.96 14.45 -2.32
CA ARG A 254 2.71 13.39 -3.00
C ARG A 254 4.20 13.51 -2.69
N VAL A 255 4.88 12.36 -2.58
CA VAL A 255 6.32 12.28 -2.37
C VAL A 255 7.02 11.46 -3.45
N ASP A 256 8.26 11.84 -3.75
CA ASP A 256 9.19 11.11 -4.62
C ASP A 256 10.56 11.16 -3.94
N ILE A 257 10.90 10.11 -3.21
CA ILE A 257 12.14 9.99 -2.43
C ILE A 257 13.22 9.42 -3.34
N ARG A 258 14.33 10.14 -3.52
CA ARG A 258 15.45 9.77 -4.40
C ARG A 258 16.78 9.66 -3.66
#